data_fa95347a2efc23737cce2c4620e33818
#
_entry.id   fa95347a2efc23737cce2c4620e33818
#
_cell.length_a   1.000
_cell.length_b   1.000
_cell.length_c   1.000
_cell.angle_alpha   90.00
_cell.angle_beta   90.00
_cell.angle_gamma   90.00
#
_symmetry.space_group_name_H-M   'P 1'
#
loop_
_entity.id
_entity.type
_entity.pdbx_description
1 polymer ?
#
loop_
_entity_poly.entity_id
_entity_poly.type
_entity_poly.pdbx_seq_one_letter_code
_entity_poly.pdbx_strand_id
1 'polypeptide(L)' 'MSSAKREEVSSHLRYIRLELRDMHQMLLKEGLLPDPGEAREVHAQLDALHQLLSEKNKKKVKSQFENF' A
#
# COMPACT_ATOMS: atom_id res chain seq x y z
N MET A 1 13.12 9.49 -13.58
CA MET A 1 12.83 8.26 -12.85
C MET A 1 13.00 7.07 -13.75
N SER A 2 13.61 6.02 -13.27
CA SER A 2 13.86 4.85 -14.09
C SER A 2 12.59 4.02 -14.25
N SER A 3 12.54 3.29 -15.33
CA SER A 3 11.42 2.39 -15.59
C SER A 3 11.26 1.34 -14.54
N ALA A 4 12.38 0.84 -14.04
CA ALA A 4 12.34 -0.20 -13.02
C ALA A 4 11.67 0.29 -11.76
N LYS A 5 11.98 1.51 -11.34
CA LYS A 5 11.37 2.07 -10.15
C LYS A 5 9.88 2.28 -10.35
N ARG A 6 9.52 2.76 -11.50
CA ARG A 6 8.14 2.99 -11.84
C ARG A 6 7.35 1.70 -11.81
N GLU A 7 7.92 0.65 -12.36
CA GLU A 7 7.25 -0.62 -12.38
C GLU A 7 7.14 -1.24 -11.00
N GLU A 8 8.14 -1.02 -10.19
CA GLU A 8 8.12 -1.52 -8.83
C GLU A 8 7.00 -0.86 -8.04
N VAL A 9 6.88 0.44 -8.15
CA VAL A 9 5.82 1.18 -7.47
C VAL A 9 4.46 0.74 -7.99
N SER A 10 4.36 0.57 -9.29
CA SER A 10 3.11 0.15 -9.90
C SER A 10 2.69 -1.23 -9.41
N SER A 11 3.64 -2.14 -9.26
CA SER A 11 3.34 -3.48 -8.76
C SER A 11 2.84 -3.44 -7.33
N HIS A 12 3.44 -2.61 -6.50
CA HIS A 12 2.97 -2.48 -5.13
C HIS A 12 1.55 -1.94 -5.08
N LEU A 13 1.28 -0.94 -5.90
CA LEU A 13 -0.05 -0.36 -5.93
C LEU A 13 -1.09 -1.36 -6.41
N ARG A 14 -0.72 -2.14 -7.41
CA ARG A 14 -1.63 -3.16 -7.92
C ARG A 14 -1.93 -4.21 -6.86
N TYR A 15 -0.89 -4.64 -6.17
CA TYR A 15 -1.05 -5.65 -5.14
C TYR A 15 -1.96 -5.17 -4.02
N ILE A 16 -1.73 -3.96 -3.55
CA ILE A 16 -2.53 -3.38 -2.49
C ILE A 16 -4.00 -3.26 -2.92
N ARG A 17 -4.19 -2.82 -4.14
CA ARG A 17 -5.54 -2.67 -4.67
C ARG A 17 -6.28 -3.99 -4.74
N LEU A 18 -5.59 -5.05 -5.17
CA LEU A 18 -6.21 -6.36 -5.25
C LEU A 18 -6.56 -6.89 -3.87
N GLU A 19 -5.70 -6.67 -2.90
CA GLU A 19 -5.97 -7.12 -1.54
C GLU A 19 -7.18 -6.41 -0.97
N LEU A 20 -7.26 -5.10 -1.16
CA LEU A 20 -8.39 -4.34 -0.68
C LEU A 20 -9.68 -4.76 -1.37
N ARG A 21 -9.60 -5.00 -2.65
CA ARG A 21 -10.76 -5.44 -3.40
C ARG A 21 -11.27 -6.79 -2.92
N ASP A 22 -10.35 -7.72 -2.67
CA ASP A 22 -10.74 -9.04 -2.19
C ASP A 22 -11.44 -8.96 -0.85
N MET A 23 -10.90 -8.16 0.05
CA MET A 23 -11.53 -7.99 1.36
C MET A 23 -12.92 -7.39 1.23
N HIS A 24 -13.04 -6.42 0.33
CA HIS A 24 -14.32 -5.76 0.13
C HIS A 24 -15.35 -6.71 -0.46
N GLN A 25 -14.92 -7.55 -1.38
CA GLN A 25 -15.83 -8.51 -1.99
C GLN A 25 -16.31 -9.55 -1.00
N MET A 26 -15.45 -10.02 -0.14
CA MET A 26 -15.84 -10.96 0.89
C MET A 26 -16.87 -10.35 1.81
N LEU A 27 -16.70 -9.09 2.15
CA LEU A 27 -17.64 -8.40 2.99
C LEU A 27 -19.00 -8.28 2.31
N LEU A 28 -19.00 -7.90 1.05
CA LEU A 28 -20.25 -7.71 0.31
C LEU A 28 -20.96 -9.01 0.02
N LYS A 29 -20.24 -10.03 -0.36
CA LYS A 29 -20.86 -11.27 -0.77
C LYS A 29 -21.20 -12.17 0.40
N GLU A 30 -20.36 -12.24 1.36
CA GLU A 30 -20.54 -13.21 2.44
C GLU A 30 -20.69 -12.58 3.81
N GLY A 31 -20.64 -11.27 3.88
CA GLY A 31 -20.78 -10.60 5.16
C GLY A 31 -19.63 -10.86 6.12
N LEU A 32 -18.48 -11.26 5.59
CA LEU A 32 -17.33 -11.57 6.42
C LEU A 32 -16.44 -10.35 6.58
N LEU A 33 -16.10 -10.05 7.81
CA LEU A 33 -15.18 -8.97 8.07
C LEU A 33 -13.74 -9.42 7.78
N PRO A 34 -12.89 -8.54 7.30
CA PRO A 34 -11.51 -8.90 7.06
C PRO A 34 -10.83 -9.31 8.36
N ASP A 35 -9.95 -10.26 8.24
CA ASP A 35 -9.15 -10.71 9.35
C ASP A 35 -8.10 -9.65 9.68
N PRO A 36 -7.80 -9.42 10.96
CA PRO A 36 -6.76 -8.45 11.30
C PRO A 36 -5.43 -8.73 10.63
N GLY A 37 -5.13 -10.01 10.39
CA GLY A 37 -3.90 -10.36 9.69
C GLY A 37 -3.87 -9.86 8.27
N GLU A 38 -5.02 -9.87 7.59
CA GLU A 38 -5.12 -9.36 6.24
C GLU A 38 -4.90 -7.85 6.21
N ALA A 39 -5.47 -7.16 7.16
CA ALA A 39 -5.30 -5.71 7.24
C ALA A 39 -3.85 -5.36 7.54
N ARG A 40 -3.21 -6.16 8.37
CA ARG A 40 -1.82 -5.95 8.70
C ARG A 40 -0.93 -6.14 7.48
N GLU A 41 -1.28 -7.11 6.64
CA GLU A 41 -0.55 -7.37 5.42
C GLU A 41 -0.61 -6.16 4.48
N VAL A 42 -1.78 -5.57 4.34
CA VAL A 42 -1.93 -4.38 3.51
C VAL A 42 -1.12 -3.23 4.08
N HIS A 43 -1.12 -3.11 5.39
CA HIS A 43 -0.35 -2.05 6.04
C HIS A 43 1.15 -2.24 5.77
N ALA A 44 1.62 -3.48 5.81
CA ALA A 44 3.01 -3.76 5.53
C ALA A 44 3.36 -3.40 4.08
N GLN A 45 2.43 -3.65 3.16
CA GLN A 45 2.66 -3.30 1.77
C GLN A 45 2.70 -1.79 1.57
N LEU A 46 1.86 -1.08 2.29
CA LEU A 46 1.88 0.37 2.24
C LEU A 46 3.17 0.93 2.80
N ASP A 47 3.67 0.32 3.85
CA ASP A 47 4.94 0.70 4.44
C ASP A 47 6.07 0.50 3.45
N ALA A 48 6.08 -0.62 2.77
CA ALA A 48 7.09 -0.92 1.78
C ALA A 48 7.04 0.10 0.64
N LEU A 49 5.84 0.44 0.22
CA LEU A 49 5.66 1.44 -0.81
C LEU A 49 6.16 2.80 -0.35
N HIS A 50 5.84 3.14 0.89
CA HIS A 50 6.29 4.40 1.45
C HIS A 50 7.81 4.48 1.46
N GLN A 51 8.46 3.40 1.80
CA GLN A 51 9.91 3.37 1.80
C GLN A 51 10.50 3.56 0.43
N LEU A 52 9.89 2.95 -0.57
CA LEU A 52 10.31 3.12 -1.93
C LEU A 52 10.24 4.57 -2.37
N LEU A 53 9.16 5.22 -2.02
CA LEU A 53 8.97 6.62 -2.38
C LEU A 53 9.89 7.53 -1.57
N SER A 54 10.14 7.17 -0.33
CA SER A 54 11.01 7.96 0.54
C SER A 54 12.45 7.95 0.09
N GLU A 55 12.88 6.86 -0.49
CA GLU A 55 14.25 6.78 -0.97
C GLU A 55 14.57 7.91 -1.92
N LYS A 56 13.60 8.31 -2.67
CA LYS A 56 13.80 9.33 -3.65
C LYS A 56 13.63 10.74 -3.11
N ASN A 57 12.65 10.92 -2.24
CA ASN A 57 12.33 12.23 -1.71
C ASN A 57 12.27 12.25 -0.22
N LYS A 58 13.20 11.61 0.40
CA LYS A 58 13.10 11.40 1.83
C LYS A 58 12.93 12.67 2.65
N LYS A 59 13.56 13.74 2.28
CA LYS A 59 13.42 14.97 3.05
C LYS A 59 12.04 15.54 2.98
N LYS A 60 11.48 15.57 1.81
CA LYS A 60 10.16 16.14 1.63
C LYS A 60 9.08 15.28 2.21
N VAL A 61 9.21 13.99 2.04
CA VAL A 61 8.21 13.06 2.53
C VAL A 61 8.09 13.17 4.04
N LYS A 62 9.21 13.25 4.69
CA LYS A 62 9.20 13.34 6.13
C LYS A 62 8.45 14.56 6.61
N SER A 63 8.70 15.66 5.98
CA SER A 63 8.06 16.90 6.32
C SER A 63 6.56 16.83 6.12
N GLN A 64 6.16 16.27 5.02
CA GLN A 64 4.75 16.18 4.71
C GLN A 64 3.98 15.32 5.67
N PHE A 65 4.56 14.23 6.04
CA PHE A 65 3.86 13.33 6.93
C PHE A 65 3.75 13.88 8.34
N GLU A 66 4.67 14.67 8.73
CA GLU A 66 4.59 15.26 10.04
C GLU A 66 3.50 16.30 10.12
N ASN A 67 3.09 16.81 9.03
CA ASN A 67 2.03 17.81 9.02
C ASN A 67 0.65 17.23 9.18
N PHE A 68 0.53 15.96 9.10
CA PHE A 68 -0.74 15.35 9.36
C PHE A 68 -0.92 15.11 10.84
#